data_787f2cdf9146bd9e73611ae671d566cc
#
_entry.id   787f2cdf9146bd9e73611ae671d566cc
#
_cell.length_a   1.000
_cell.length_b   1.000
_cell.length_c   1.000
_cell.angle_alpha   90.00
_cell.angle_beta   90.00
_cell.angle_gamma   90.00
#
_symmetry.space_group_name_H-M   'P 1'
#
loop_
_entity.id
_entity.type
_entity.pdbx_description
1 polymer ?
#
loop_
_entity_poly.entity_id
_entity_poly.type
_entity_poly.pdbx_seq_one_letter_code
_entity_poly.pdbx_strand_id
1 'polypeptide(L)'
;MLRNKGYIIQLETLMQQKQAMPGARELIHAFQIESISYLILTERSSVTVDEILNQLEQCGIHGVREENLYTSTMAAVEYIVAHDKKAVDVDYIGGKGIRQILTDTGFHITHHHPQYFFVGMDSSLSYDEYQDVFIQLRQGSQLVSVDHRRIQLVDQVEKIGNGTIVRMLEYAAGVKAMNFGCGTKILLKSASSHLPYSLSETIMIGNRFKKDIVPALQLGMLTFYVAGSEEMMKQGINDELHPDYILDDLTGLLR
;
A
#
# COMPACT_ATOMS: atom_id res chain seq x y z
N MET A 1 -22.62 -0.67 -10.21
CA MET A 1 -21.90 -0.69 -8.89
C MET A 1 -22.76 -1.33 -7.81
N LEU A 2 -22.16 -2.06 -6.89
CA LEU A 2 -22.89 -2.67 -5.75
C LEU A 2 -23.14 -1.62 -4.66
N ARG A 3 -24.37 -1.32 -4.39
CA ARG A 3 -24.79 -0.40 -3.32
C ARG A 3 -24.59 -1.04 -1.95
N ASN A 4 -24.45 -0.23 -0.91
CA ASN A 4 -24.24 -0.66 0.48
C ASN A 4 -22.98 -1.54 0.66
N LYS A 5 -21.90 -1.18 -0.03
CA LYS A 5 -20.58 -1.77 0.08
C LYS A 5 -19.52 -0.70 0.25
N GLY A 6 -18.45 -1.03 0.96
CA GLY A 6 -17.23 -0.25 0.98
C GLY A 6 -16.27 -0.67 -0.13
N TYR A 7 -15.46 0.24 -0.61
CA TYR A 7 -14.50 -0.06 -1.67
C TYR A 7 -13.06 0.26 -1.23
N ILE A 8 -12.16 -0.66 -1.46
CA ILE A 8 -10.71 -0.44 -1.37
C ILE A 8 -10.15 -0.58 -2.78
N ILE A 9 -9.52 0.48 -3.28
CA ILE A 9 -8.99 0.52 -4.63
C ILE A 9 -7.48 0.72 -4.56
N GLN A 10 -6.74 -0.18 -5.18
CA GLN A 10 -5.29 -0.01 -5.31
C GLN A 10 -4.97 1.21 -6.18
N LEU A 11 -4.07 2.09 -5.72
CA LEU A 11 -3.72 3.33 -6.42
C LEU A 11 -3.27 3.09 -7.88
N GLU A 12 -2.45 2.06 -8.10
CA GLU A 12 -1.96 1.71 -9.44
C GLU A 12 -3.03 1.18 -10.38
N THR A 13 -4.24 0.90 -9.88
CA THR A 13 -5.43 0.58 -10.69
C THR A 13 -6.12 1.85 -11.19
N LEU A 14 -5.96 2.97 -10.46
CA LEU A 14 -6.52 4.28 -10.84
C LEU A 14 -5.57 5.08 -11.72
N MET A 15 -4.26 5.02 -11.44
CA MET A 15 -3.28 5.80 -12.18
C MET A 15 -1.93 5.09 -12.30
N GLN A 16 -1.30 5.20 -13.45
CA GLN A 16 0.06 4.75 -13.72
C GLN A 16 0.82 5.84 -14.49
N GLN A 17 2.11 6.02 -14.20
CA GLN A 17 2.99 6.96 -14.92
C GLN A 17 2.35 8.36 -15.12
N LYS A 18 1.66 8.89 -14.10
CA LYS A 18 0.94 10.17 -14.14
C LYS A 18 -0.21 10.24 -15.17
N GLN A 19 -0.77 9.11 -15.53
CA GLN A 19 -1.94 9.02 -16.40
C GLN A 19 -3.05 8.24 -15.70
N ALA A 20 -4.30 8.72 -15.82
CA ALA A 20 -5.45 7.98 -15.34
C ALA A 20 -5.67 6.72 -16.18
N MET A 21 -5.98 5.62 -15.50
CA MET A 21 -6.40 4.39 -16.16
C MET A 21 -7.81 4.53 -16.74
N PRO A 22 -8.15 3.77 -17.79
CA PRO A 22 -9.49 3.84 -18.39
C PRO A 22 -10.60 3.61 -17.36
N GLY A 23 -11.57 4.52 -17.29
CA GLY A 23 -12.69 4.48 -16.35
C GLY A 23 -12.40 4.99 -14.94
N ALA A 24 -11.15 5.34 -14.62
CA ALA A 24 -10.78 5.77 -13.24
C ALA A 24 -11.44 7.08 -12.82
N ARG A 25 -11.50 8.05 -13.74
CA ARG A 25 -12.12 9.37 -13.48
C ARG A 25 -13.61 9.23 -13.23
N GLU A 26 -14.26 8.51 -14.11
CA GLU A 26 -15.70 8.25 -14.08
C GLU A 26 -16.08 7.44 -12.83
N LEU A 27 -15.26 6.46 -12.42
CA LEU A 27 -15.49 5.65 -11.24
C LEU A 27 -15.45 6.49 -9.96
N ILE A 28 -14.38 7.29 -9.77
CA ILE A 28 -14.26 8.14 -8.59
C ILE A 28 -15.36 9.20 -8.55
N HIS A 29 -15.67 9.80 -9.70
CA HIS A 29 -16.78 10.75 -9.80
C HIS A 29 -18.13 10.12 -9.45
N ALA A 30 -18.40 8.91 -9.92
CA ALA A 30 -19.61 8.16 -9.57
C ALA A 30 -19.67 7.83 -8.06
N PHE A 31 -18.56 7.46 -7.44
CA PHE A 31 -18.49 7.22 -5.99
C PHE A 31 -18.85 8.48 -5.19
N GLN A 32 -18.38 9.64 -5.63
CA GLN A 32 -18.69 10.92 -4.99
C GLN A 32 -20.16 11.30 -5.14
N ILE A 33 -20.72 11.20 -6.33
CA ILE A 33 -22.16 11.51 -6.58
C ILE A 33 -23.06 10.58 -5.77
N GLU A 34 -22.76 9.29 -5.73
CA GLU A 34 -23.60 8.30 -5.03
C GLU A 34 -23.26 8.19 -3.55
N SER A 35 -22.32 9.01 -3.04
CA SER A 35 -21.84 8.97 -1.64
C SER A 35 -21.37 7.57 -1.21
N ILE A 36 -20.69 6.86 -2.11
CA ILE A 36 -20.12 5.54 -1.84
C ILE A 36 -18.83 5.71 -1.02
N SER A 37 -18.71 4.97 0.07
CA SER A 37 -17.50 4.96 0.89
C SER A 37 -16.37 4.19 0.20
N TYR A 38 -15.23 4.84 0.02
CA TYR A 38 -14.07 4.22 -0.59
C TYR A 38 -12.76 4.69 0.01
N LEU A 39 -11.73 3.83 -0.09
CA LEU A 39 -10.33 4.15 0.20
C LEU A 39 -9.45 3.80 -0.99
N ILE A 40 -8.51 4.66 -1.27
CA ILE A 40 -7.41 4.42 -2.21
C ILE A 40 -6.21 3.91 -1.40
N LEU A 41 -5.80 2.68 -1.67
CA LEU A 41 -4.74 1.99 -0.95
C LEU A 41 -3.42 2.10 -1.71
N THR A 42 -2.32 2.38 -0.99
CA THR A 42 -0.98 2.43 -1.61
C THR A 42 0.14 2.04 -0.67
N GLU A 43 1.24 1.53 -1.23
CA GLU A 43 2.52 1.32 -0.53
C GLU A 43 3.60 2.34 -0.95
N ARG A 44 3.20 3.46 -1.59
CA ARG A 44 4.14 4.51 -1.97
C ARG A 44 4.60 5.30 -0.76
N SER A 45 5.77 4.95 -0.25
CA SER A 45 6.39 5.57 0.93
C SER A 45 7.32 6.74 0.60
N SER A 46 7.72 6.88 -0.67
CA SER A 46 8.65 7.91 -1.11
C SER A 46 8.03 9.30 -1.33
N VAL A 47 6.71 9.38 -1.38
CA VAL A 47 5.94 10.61 -1.62
C VAL A 47 4.95 10.85 -0.48
N THR A 48 4.61 12.11 -0.24
CA THR A 48 3.63 12.49 0.80
C THR A 48 2.19 12.23 0.32
N VAL A 49 1.26 12.24 1.27
CA VAL A 49 -0.18 12.14 0.97
C VAL A 49 -0.61 13.26 0.02
N ASP A 50 -0.23 14.51 0.30
CA ASP A 50 -0.54 15.66 -0.56
C ASP A 50 -0.01 15.51 -1.98
N GLU A 51 1.19 14.93 -2.13
CA GLU A 51 1.74 14.69 -3.46
C GLU A 51 0.97 13.62 -4.23
N ILE A 52 0.46 12.60 -3.55
CA ILE A 52 -0.41 11.60 -4.18
C ILE A 52 -1.72 12.24 -4.61
N LEU A 53 -2.34 13.06 -3.73
CA LEU A 53 -3.57 13.79 -4.05
C LEU A 53 -3.37 14.73 -5.24
N ASN A 54 -2.27 15.48 -5.26
CA ASN A 54 -1.92 16.34 -6.39
C ASN A 54 -1.69 15.56 -7.69
N GLN A 55 -1.09 14.36 -7.63
CA GLN A 55 -0.93 13.50 -8.81
C GLN A 55 -2.26 13.00 -9.33
N LEU A 56 -3.20 12.60 -8.46
CA LEU A 56 -4.57 12.21 -8.84
C LEU A 56 -5.28 13.36 -9.53
N GLU A 57 -5.22 14.56 -8.96
CA GLU A 57 -5.82 15.78 -9.51
C GLU A 57 -5.25 16.11 -10.91
N GLN A 58 -3.92 16.03 -11.09
CA GLN A 58 -3.24 16.23 -12.38
C GLN A 58 -3.64 15.17 -13.42
N CYS A 59 -4.01 13.97 -12.98
CA CYS A 59 -4.56 12.94 -13.87
C CYS A 59 -6.03 13.15 -14.23
N GLY A 60 -6.70 14.18 -13.67
CA GLY A 60 -8.13 14.45 -13.84
C GLY A 60 -9.02 13.56 -12.96
N ILE A 61 -8.47 12.97 -11.90
CA ILE A 61 -9.22 12.25 -10.86
C ILE A 61 -9.45 13.24 -9.73
N HIS A 62 -10.55 13.99 -9.81
CA HIS A 62 -10.83 15.15 -8.96
C HIS A 62 -11.55 14.80 -7.66
N GLY A 63 -11.41 15.67 -6.66
CA GLY A 63 -12.20 15.63 -5.42
C GLY A 63 -11.85 14.46 -4.49
N VAL A 64 -10.74 13.79 -4.67
CA VAL A 64 -10.20 12.82 -3.70
C VAL A 64 -9.61 13.61 -2.52
N ARG A 65 -9.96 13.23 -1.30
CA ARG A 65 -9.50 13.89 -0.07
C ARG A 65 -8.54 12.99 0.69
N GLU A 66 -7.83 13.54 1.65
CA GLU A 66 -6.89 12.81 2.50
C GLU A 66 -7.55 11.60 3.17
N GLU A 67 -8.78 11.74 3.67
CA GLU A 67 -9.56 10.67 4.29
C GLU A 67 -9.88 9.50 3.34
N ASN A 68 -9.76 9.70 2.03
CA ASN A 68 -9.91 8.66 1.02
C ASN A 68 -8.60 7.95 0.69
N LEU A 69 -7.47 8.35 1.29
CA LEU A 69 -6.17 7.76 1.03
C LEU A 69 -5.69 6.98 2.25
N TYR A 70 -5.26 5.75 2.04
CA TYR A 70 -4.71 4.92 3.09
C TYR A 70 -3.38 4.30 2.66
N THR A 71 -2.35 4.46 3.48
CA THR A 71 -1.01 3.98 3.15
C THR A 71 -0.57 2.82 4.03
N SER A 72 0.36 2.01 3.53
CA SER A 72 1.00 0.97 4.32
C SER A 72 1.76 1.51 5.53
N THR A 73 2.26 2.76 5.47
CA THR A 73 2.90 3.42 6.62
C THR A 73 1.87 3.75 7.70
N MET A 74 0.67 4.24 7.34
CA MET A 74 -0.43 4.45 8.28
C MET A 74 -0.81 3.14 8.99
N ALA A 75 -0.94 2.04 8.24
CA ALA A 75 -1.24 0.73 8.80
C ALA A 75 -0.18 0.26 9.81
N ALA A 76 1.10 0.48 9.50
CA ALA A 76 2.21 0.13 10.41
C ALA A 76 2.16 0.95 11.70
N VAL A 77 1.94 2.25 11.59
CA VAL A 77 1.83 3.17 12.73
C VAL A 77 0.64 2.80 13.60
N GLU A 78 -0.55 2.61 13.03
CA GLU A 78 -1.75 2.21 13.77
C GLU A 78 -1.55 0.89 14.49
N TYR A 79 -0.93 -0.09 13.84
CA TYR A 79 -0.62 -1.36 14.47
C TYR A 79 0.31 -1.18 15.68
N ILE A 80 1.39 -0.40 15.54
CA ILE A 80 2.34 -0.16 16.62
C ILE A 80 1.67 0.57 17.79
N VAL A 81 0.92 1.64 17.53
CA VAL A 81 0.18 2.40 18.56
C VAL A 81 -0.82 1.52 19.31
N ALA A 82 -1.48 0.58 18.61
CA ALA A 82 -2.44 -0.33 19.23
C ALA A 82 -1.77 -1.38 20.16
N HIS A 83 -0.52 -1.77 19.87
CA HIS A 83 0.19 -2.83 20.59
C HIS A 83 1.24 -2.32 21.56
N ASP A 84 1.83 -1.16 21.30
CA ASP A 84 2.79 -0.50 22.17
C ASP A 84 2.29 0.90 22.57
N LYS A 85 1.76 1.02 23.79
CA LYS A 85 1.15 2.26 24.31
C LYS A 85 2.16 3.27 24.86
N LYS A 86 3.45 2.98 24.80
CA LYS A 86 4.50 3.90 25.26
C LYS A 86 4.89 4.86 24.14
N ALA A 87 5.46 6.00 24.50
CA ALA A 87 6.13 6.86 23.54
C ALA A 87 7.17 6.02 22.77
N VAL A 88 7.05 5.98 21.46
CA VAL A 88 7.82 5.08 20.62
C VAL A 88 8.92 5.87 19.95
N ASP A 89 10.16 5.49 20.23
CA ASP A 89 11.33 5.96 19.52
C ASP A 89 11.44 5.17 18.21
N VAL A 90 11.48 5.88 17.10
CA VAL A 90 11.55 5.29 15.76
C VAL A 90 12.66 5.90 14.95
N ASP A 91 13.16 5.14 13.98
CA ASP A 91 13.97 5.67 12.90
C ASP A 91 13.47 5.12 11.57
N TYR A 92 13.95 5.68 10.47
CA TYR A 92 13.51 5.25 9.16
C TYR A 92 14.56 5.50 8.07
N ILE A 93 14.50 4.67 7.05
CA ILE A 93 14.99 4.97 5.70
C ILE A 93 13.82 4.90 4.75
N GLY A 94 13.86 5.75 3.73
CA GLY A 94 12.76 5.88 2.76
C GLY A 94 12.45 7.35 2.52
N GLY A 95 11.44 7.59 1.70
CA GLY A 95 11.12 8.93 1.30
C GLY A 95 10.33 9.73 2.34
N LYS A 96 10.02 10.96 1.95
CA LYS A 96 9.33 11.95 2.79
C LYS A 96 7.93 11.55 3.24
N GLY A 97 7.27 10.60 2.56
CA GLY A 97 5.96 10.09 2.99
C GLY A 97 6.02 9.34 4.31
N ILE A 98 7.07 8.54 4.55
CA ILE A 98 7.26 7.90 5.86
C ILE A 98 7.46 8.98 6.93
N ARG A 99 8.39 9.91 6.68
CA ARG A 99 8.70 10.98 7.63
C ARG A 99 7.46 11.77 8.04
N GLN A 100 6.64 12.17 7.07
CA GLN A 100 5.41 12.90 7.33
C GLN A 100 4.52 12.13 8.30
N ILE A 101 4.17 10.89 7.99
CA ILE A 101 3.24 10.07 8.78
C ILE A 101 3.79 9.83 10.20
N LEU A 102 5.09 9.53 10.35
CA LEU A 102 5.71 9.35 11.66
C LEU A 102 5.65 10.64 12.50
N THR A 103 5.92 11.79 11.86
CA THR A 103 5.87 13.10 12.53
C THR A 103 4.43 13.47 12.94
N ASP A 104 3.47 13.30 12.04
CA ASP A 104 2.06 13.66 12.26
C ASP A 104 1.41 12.78 13.36
N THR A 105 1.90 11.56 13.52
CA THR A 105 1.46 10.64 14.60
C THR A 105 2.11 10.97 15.95
N GLY A 106 3.14 11.81 15.97
CA GLY A 106 3.85 12.20 17.20
C GLY A 106 4.91 11.19 17.66
N PHE A 107 5.36 10.30 16.79
CA PHE A 107 6.52 9.45 17.08
C PHE A 107 7.79 10.29 17.21
N HIS A 108 8.65 9.92 18.17
CA HIS A 108 9.95 10.54 18.32
C HIS A 108 10.96 9.91 17.35
N ILE A 109 11.34 10.66 16.31
CA ILE A 109 12.33 10.20 15.33
C ILE A 109 13.73 10.41 15.91
N THR A 110 14.49 9.32 16.09
CA THR A 110 15.83 9.34 16.70
C THR A 110 16.73 8.28 16.07
N HIS A 111 17.99 8.63 15.87
CA HIS A 111 19.04 7.69 15.43
C HIS A 111 19.68 6.91 16.60
N HIS A 112 19.22 7.13 17.83
CA HIS A 112 19.77 6.50 19.03
C HIS A 112 18.83 5.45 19.57
N HIS A 113 19.13 4.17 19.28
CA HIS A 113 18.40 3.00 19.79
C HIS A 113 16.88 3.06 19.55
N PRO A 114 16.42 3.29 18.30
CA PRO A 114 14.98 3.28 18.01
C PRO A 114 14.39 1.91 18.32
N GLN A 115 13.17 1.88 18.85
CA GLN A 115 12.44 0.64 19.09
C GLN A 115 12.01 0.00 17.78
N TYR A 116 11.61 0.82 16.79
CA TYR A 116 11.20 0.40 15.47
C TYR A 116 11.98 1.13 14.39
N PHE A 117 12.43 0.38 13.40
CA PHE A 117 13.12 0.92 12.24
C PHE A 117 12.28 0.70 10.98
N PHE A 118 11.73 1.78 10.42
CA PHE A 118 10.90 1.74 9.22
C PHE A 118 11.76 1.73 7.96
N VAL A 119 11.46 0.82 7.05
CA VAL A 119 12.16 0.70 5.76
C VAL A 119 11.16 0.83 4.63
N GLY A 120 11.29 1.92 3.88
CA GLY A 120 10.58 2.20 2.65
C GLY A 120 11.53 2.46 1.50
N MET A 121 10.96 2.76 0.32
CA MET A 121 11.74 2.92 -0.88
C MET A 121 12.50 4.24 -0.91
N ASP A 122 13.83 4.14 -1.02
CA ASP A 122 14.74 5.22 -1.36
C ASP A 122 15.88 4.64 -2.21
N SER A 123 16.05 5.16 -3.42
CA SER A 123 17.10 4.71 -4.34
C SER A 123 18.41 5.49 -4.22
N SER A 124 18.47 6.48 -3.34
CA SER A 124 19.64 7.34 -3.15
C SER A 124 20.56 6.88 -2.01
N LEU A 125 20.14 5.87 -1.22
CA LEU A 125 20.87 5.40 -0.06
C LEU A 125 22.22 4.78 -0.45
N SER A 126 23.24 5.17 0.31
CA SER A 126 24.59 4.61 0.24
C SER A 126 24.70 3.29 0.99
N TYR A 127 25.81 2.59 0.78
CA TYR A 127 26.13 1.39 1.58
C TYR A 127 26.24 1.71 3.08
N ASP A 128 26.83 2.86 3.43
CA ASP A 128 27.04 3.25 4.83
C ASP A 128 25.68 3.48 5.56
N GLU A 129 24.70 4.07 4.88
CA GLU A 129 23.36 4.23 5.45
C GLU A 129 22.68 2.86 5.70
N TYR A 130 22.84 1.88 4.80
CA TYR A 130 22.38 0.51 5.08
C TYR A 130 23.16 -0.15 6.22
N GLN A 131 24.44 0.15 6.39
CA GLN A 131 25.25 -0.32 7.51
C GLN A 131 24.72 0.25 8.84
N ASP A 132 24.31 1.51 8.88
CA ASP A 132 23.70 2.13 10.07
C ASP A 132 22.37 1.43 10.43
N VAL A 133 21.50 1.16 9.46
CA VAL A 133 20.29 0.35 9.68
C VAL A 133 20.63 -1.01 10.28
N PHE A 134 21.58 -1.72 9.68
CA PHE A 134 22.03 -3.03 10.18
C PHE A 134 22.48 -2.96 11.63
N ILE A 135 23.24 -1.94 12.02
CA ILE A 135 23.71 -1.75 13.40
C ILE A 135 22.51 -1.60 14.35
N GLN A 136 21.53 -0.75 14.02
CA GLN A 136 20.32 -0.55 14.82
C GLN A 136 19.53 -1.86 15.00
N LEU A 137 19.35 -2.62 13.92
CA LEU A 137 18.68 -3.91 13.98
C LEU A 137 19.41 -4.93 14.86
N ARG A 138 20.74 -4.93 14.82
CA ARG A 138 21.58 -5.78 15.70
C ARG A 138 21.53 -5.34 17.16
N GLN A 139 21.21 -4.09 17.43
CA GLN A 139 21.03 -3.54 18.78
C GLN A 139 19.61 -3.75 19.33
N GLY A 140 18.70 -4.35 18.53
CA GLY A 140 17.38 -4.77 19.01
C GLY A 140 16.20 -4.01 18.42
N SER A 141 16.43 -3.06 17.51
CA SER A 141 15.33 -2.40 16.79
C SER A 141 14.49 -3.40 16.01
N GLN A 142 13.18 -3.25 16.02
CA GLN A 142 12.27 -4.06 15.22
C GLN A 142 12.18 -3.52 13.80
N LEU A 143 12.46 -4.37 12.82
CA LEU A 143 12.38 -4.01 11.40
C LEU A 143 10.92 -3.92 10.95
N VAL A 144 10.52 -2.77 10.40
CA VAL A 144 9.17 -2.51 9.86
C VAL A 144 9.28 -2.24 8.36
N SER A 145 8.63 -3.06 7.54
CA SER A 145 8.58 -2.89 6.08
C SER A 145 7.24 -2.31 5.65
N VAL A 146 7.27 -1.17 4.98
CA VAL A 146 6.07 -0.49 4.47
C VAL A 146 5.89 -0.61 2.95
N ASP A 147 6.86 -1.18 2.25
CA ASP A 147 6.80 -1.47 0.83
C ASP A 147 7.40 -2.85 0.58
N HIS A 148 6.62 -3.75 -0.02
CA HIS A 148 7.00 -5.16 -0.21
C HIS A 148 7.32 -5.50 -1.68
N ARG A 149 7.52 -4.52 -2.53
CA ARG A 149 7.86 -4.76 -3.94
C ARG A 149 9.26 -5.34 -4.06
N ARG A 150 9.38 -6.49 -4.73
CA ARG A 150 10.68 -7.10 -5.06
C ARG A 150 11.42 -6.28 -6.11
N ILE A 151 10.69 -5.83 -7.12
CA ILE A 151 11.15 -4.94 -8.19
C ILE A 151 10.19 -3.76 -8.29
N GLN A 152 10.66 -2.66 -8.82
CA GLN A 152 9.86 -1.51 -9.21
C GLN A 152 10.17 -1.12 -10.65
N LEU A 153 9.19 -0.61 -11.36
CA LEU A 153 9.37 -0.08 -12.69
C LEU A 153 9.52 1.44 -12.61
N VAL A 154 10.67 1.94 -13.04
CA VAL A 154 10.97 3.38 -13.10
C VAL A 154 11.40 3.69 -14.52
N ASP A 155 10.65 4.56 -15.21
CA ASP A 155 10.89 4.93 -16.60
C ASP A 155 11.07 3.70 -17.52
N GLN A 156 10.19 2.70 -17.35
CA GLN A 156 10.19 1.41 -18.05
C GLN A 156 11.41 0.51 -17.79
N VAL A 157 12.24 0.87 -16.82
CA VAL A 157 13.39 0.07 -16.40
C VAL A 157 13.08 -0.63 -15.07
N GLU A 158 13.28 -1.95 -15.02
CA GLU A 158 13.19 -2.70 -13.77
C GLU A 158 14.34 -2.34 -12.85
N LYS A 159 14.01 -1.93 -11.62
CA LYS A 159 14.96 -1.65 -10.56
C LYS A 159 14.66 -2.52 -9.34
N ILE A 160 15.66 -2.68 -8.49
CA ILE A 160 15.50 -3.34 -7.19
C ILE A 160 14.43 -2.58 -6.39
N GLY A 161 13.43 -3.32 -5.91
CA GLY A 161 12.38 -2.77 -5.06
C GLY A 161 12.72 -2.91 -3.57
N ASN A 162 11.99 -2.17 -2.75
CA ASN A 162 12.21 -2.13 -1.30
C ASN A 162 12.12 -3.50 -0.62
N GLY A 163 11.23 -4.39 -1.07
CA GLY A 163 11.13 -5.74 -0.53
C GLY A 163 12.43 -6.56 -0.66
N THR A 164 13.25 -6.29 -1.67
CA THR A 164 14.58 -6.91 -1.83
C THR A 164 15.58 -6.33 -0.82
N ILE A 165 15.53 -5.02 -0.58
CA ILE A 165 16.34 -4.34 0.45
C ILE A 165 15.99 -4.87 1.84
N VAL A 166 14.70 -4.98 2.15
CA VAL A 166 14.24 -5.56 3.42
C VAL A 166 14.75 -6.98 3.60
N ARG A 167 14.74 -7.82 2.56
CA ARG A 167 15.30 -9.17 2.61
C ARG A 167 16.80 -9.20 2.85
N MET A 168 17.54 -8.26 2.26
CA MET A 168 18.97 -8.09 2.53
C MET A 168 19.21 -7.77 4.02
N LEU A 169 18.46 -6.83 4.58
CA LEU A 169 18.57 -6.44 5.99
C LEU A 169 18.14 -7.58 6.94
N GLU A 170 17.04 -8.30 6.63
CA GLU A 170 16.62 -9.49 7.38
C GLU A 170 17.74 -10.55 7.43
N TYR A 171 18.34 -10.81 6.28
CA TYR A 171 19.42 -11.81 6.18
C TYR A 171 20.66 -11.38 6.95
N ALA A 172 21.09 -10.13 6.76
CA ALA A 172 22.30 -9.61 7.40
C ALA A 172 22.15 -9.54 8.93
N ALA A 173 21.03 -9.00 9.41
CA ALA A 173 20.81 -8.80 10.84
C ALA A 173 20.28 -10.04 11.59
N GLY A 174 19.79 -11.04 10.86
CA GLY A 174 19.19 -12.25 11.45
C GLY A 174 17.80 -11.99 12.07
N VAL A 175 17.08 -10.98 11.59
CA VAL A 175 15.75 -10.58 12.07
C VAL A 175 14.66 -10.87 11.04
N LYS A 176 13.39 -10.71 11.45
CA LYS A 176 12.24 -10.73 10.54
C LYS A 176 11.53 -9.40 10.56
N ALA A 177 11.17 -8.91 9.38
CA ALA A 177 10.42 -7.68 9.25
C ALA A 177 8.94 -7.89 9.60
N MET A 178 8.38 -6.93 10.32
CA MET A 178 6.94 -6.71 10.38
C MET A 178 6.52 -6.08 9.04
N ASN A 179 5.76 -6.81 8.24
CA ASN A 179 5.45 -6.39 6.88
C ASN A 179 4.03 -5.83 6.76
N PHE A 180 3.92 -4.58 6.33
CA PHE A 180 2.67 -3.86 6.09
C PHE A 180 2.44 -3.51 4.61
N GLY A 181 3.34 -3.90 3.71
CA GLY A 181 3.20 -3.64 2.28
C GLY A 181 2.01 -4.37 1.64
N CYS A 182 1.69 -3.97 0.42
CA CYS A 182 0.63 -4.62 -0.38
C CYS A 182 0.90 -6.13 -0.54
N GLY A 183 -0.15 -6.91 -0.43
CA GLY A 183 -0.09 -8.38 -0.37
C GLY A 183 -0.22 -8.96 1.03
N THR A 184 -0.30 -8.13 2.05
CA THR A 184 -0.50 -8.56 3.43
C THR A 184 -1.95 -8.42 3.87
N LYS A 185 -2.45 -9.42 4.60
CA LYS A 185 -3.78 -9.37 5.19
C LYS A 185 -3.93 -8.27 6.25
N ILE A 186 -2.83 -7.93 6.92
CA ILE A 186 -2.83 -6.90 7.96
C ILE A 186 -3.16 -5.52 7.35
N LEU A 187 -2.57 -5.17 6.20
CA LEU A 187 -2.86 -3.93 5.51
C LEU A 187 -4.34 -3.83 5.09
N LEU A 188 -4.91 -4.90 4.50
CA LEU A 188 -6.31 -4.89 4.07
C LEU A 188 -7.28 -4.84 5.25
N LYS A 189 -6.99 -5.55 6.35
CA LYS A 189 -7.80 -5.48 7.57
C LYS A 189 -7.78 -4.08 8.17
N SER A 190 -6.60 -3.46 8.26
CA SER A 190 -6.46 -2.10 8.77
C SER A 190 -7.19 -1.10 7.86
N ALA A 191 -6.99 -1.15 6.55
CA ALA A 191 -7.72 -0.30 5.61
C ALA A 191 -9.25 -0.49 5.72
N SER A 192 -9.74 -1.73 5.79
CA SER A 192 -11.17 -2.02 5.91
C SER A 192 -11.79 -1.47 7.19
N SER A 193 -11.04 -1.36 8.29
CA SER A 193 -11.54 -0.80 9.56
C SER A 193 -11.85 0.70 9.50
N HIS A 194 -11.38 1.40 8.48
CA HIS A 194 -11.71 2.80 8.20
C HIS A 194 -12.99 2.98 7.36
N LEU A 195 -13.60 1.87 6.93
CA LEU A 195 -14.87 1.87 6.23
C LEU A 195 -16.00 1.44 7.17
N PRO A 196 -17.22 1.96 7.03
CA PRO A 196 -18.36 1.56 7.88
C PRO A 196 -18.97 0.21 7.44
N TYR A 197 -18.13 -0.73 7.02
CA TYR A 197 -18.53 -2.02 6.46
C TYR A 197 -17.66 -3.15 7.01
N SER A 198 -18.21 -4.35 7.13
CA SER A 198 -17.45 -5.57 7.43
C SER A 198 -16.55 -5.97 6.24
N LEU A 199 -15.60 -6.88 6.48
CA LEU A 199 -14.74 -7.42 5.41
C LEU A 199 -15.54 -8.03 4.27
N SER A 200 -16.62 -8.77 4.56
CA SER A 200 -17.51 -9.40 3.55
C SER A 200 -18.40 -8.38 2.81
N GLU A 201 -18.51 -7.17 3.34
CA GLU A 201 -19.20 -6.05 2.69
C GLU A 201 -18.24 -5.08 2.03
N THR A 202 -16.94 -5.35 2.10
CA THR A 202 -15.89 -4.55 1.46
C THR A 202 -15.41 -5.21 0.18
N ILE A 203 -15.26 -4.42 -0.86
CA ILE A 203 -14.82 -4.83 -2.19
C ILE A 203 -13.37 -4.38 -2.38
N MET A 204 -12.52 -5.30 -2.83
CA MET A 204 -11.17 -4.98 -3.27
C MET A 204 -11.11 -4.85 -4.78
N ILE A 205 -10.66 -3.70 -5.28
CA ILE A 205 -10.38 -3.46 -6.70
C ILE A 205 -8.87 -3.33 -6.87
N GLY A 206 -8.27 -4.22 -7.65
CA GLY A 206 -6.83 -4.25 -7.86
C GLY A 206 -6.43 -4.82 -9.19
N ASN A 207 -5.20 -4.53 -9.62
CA ASN A 207 -4.63 -5.00 -10.89
C ASN A 207 -3.45 -5.96 -10.72
N ARG A 208 -3.11 -6.34 -9.47
CA ARG A 208 -2.04 -7.31 -9.18
C ARG A 208 -2.65 -8.52 -8.48
N PHE A 209 -2.88 -9.60 -9.23
CA PHE A 209 -3.58 -10.79 -8.72
C PHE A 209 -3.04 -11.27 -7.35
N LYS A 210 -1.72 -11.56 -7.27
CA LYS A 210 -1.10 -12.10 -6.06
C LYS A 210 -1.04 -11.11 -4.88
N LYS A 211 -1.02 -9.80 -5.16
CA LYS A 211 -0.84 -8.79 -4.13
C LYS A 211 -2.13 -8.11 -3.68
N ASP A 212 -3.06 -7.93 -4.60
CA ASP A 212 -4.30 -7.21 -4.31
C ASP A 212 -5.46 -8.20 -4.12
N ILE A 213 -5.60 -9.17 -5.01
CA ILE A 213 -6.77 -10.05 -5.08
C ILE A 213 -6.64 -11.25 -4.13
N VAL A 214 -5.53 -11.99 -4.18
CA VAL A 214 -5.37 -13.19 -3.34
C VAL A 214 -5.55 -12.93 -1.84
N PRO A 215 -4.92 -11.91 -1.23
CA PRO A 215 -5.14 -11.62 0.19
C PRO A 215 -6.57 -11.15 0.50
N ALA A 216 -7.24 -10.47 -0.43
CA ALA A 216 -8.64 -10.07 -0.28
C ALA A 216 -9.58 -11.28 -0.30
N LEU A 217 -9.42 -12.20 -1.26
CA LEU A 217 -10.14 -13.48 -1.29
C LEU A 217 -9.96 -14.27 0.02
N GLN A 218 -8.73 -14.34 0.52
CA GLN A 218 -8.41 -15.04 1.76
C GLN A 218 -9.02 -14.39 3.02
N LEU A 219 -9.48 -13.14 2.91
CA LEU A 219 -10.20 -12.41 3.95
C LEU A 219 -11.72 -12.45 3.77
N GLY A 220 -12.22 -13.10 2.72
CA GLY A 220 -13.64 -13.17 2.40
C GLY A 220 -14.20 -11.85 1.85
N MET A 221 -13.34 -10.99 1.30
CA MET A 221 -13.77 -9.78 0.59
C MET A 221 -14.24 -10.13 -0.82
N LEU A 222 -15.17 -9.36 -1.36
CA LEU A 222 -15.51 -9.42 -2.77
C LEU A 222 -14.41 -8.78 -3.60
N THR A 223 -14.08 -9.35 -4.75
CA THR A 223 -12.91 -8.95 -5.53
C THR A 223 -13.23 -8.61 -6.98
N PHE A 224 -12.73 -7.46 -7.43
CA PHE A 224 -12.72 -7.04 -8.82
C PHE A 224 -11.27 -6.97 -9.30
N TYR A 225 -10.89 -7.92 -10.13
CA TYR A 225 -9.55 -7.97 -10.73
C TYR A 225 -9.56 -7.22 -12.06
N VAL A 226 -8.83 -6.11 -12.12
CA VAL A 226 -8.69 -5.30 -13.34
C VAL A 226 -7.40 -5.73 -14.04
N ALA A 227 -7.53 -6.63 -14.99
CA ALA A 227 -6.40 -7.14 -15.76
C ALA A 227 -6.82 -7.38 -17.20
N GLY A 228 -6.05 -6.88 -18.14
CA GLY A 228 -6.20 -7.25 -19.54
C GLY A 228 -6.01 -8.78 -19.73
N SER A 229 -6.60 -9.33 -20.75
CA SER A 229 -6.65 -10.78 -21.03
C SER A 229 -5.28 -11.49 -21.07
N GLU A 230 -4.20 -10.78 -21.44
CA GLU A 230 -2.84 -11.34 -21.43
C GLU A 230 -2.25 -11.51 -20.02
N GLU A 231 -2.59 -10.64 -19.09
CA GLU A 231 -2.10 -10.69 -17.72
C GLU A 231 -2.74 -11.82 -16.93
N MET A 232 -3.98 -12.13 -17.21
CA MET A 232 -4.75 -13.22 -16.63
C MET A 232 -4.08 -14.59 -16.83
N MET A 233 -3.58 -14.85 -18.02
CA MET A 233 -2.90 -16.11 -18.36
C MET A 233 -1.55 -16.27 -17.64
N LYS A 234 -0.89 -15.17 -17.27
CA LYS A 234 0.44 -15.18 -16.62
C LYS A 234 0.38 -15.28 -15.10
N GLN A 235 -0.78 -15.07 -14.46
CA GLN A 235 -0.88 -14.93 -13.00
C GLN A 235 -1.29 -16.21 -12.25
N GLY A 236 -1.56 -17.30 -12.94
CA GLY A 236 -1.88 -18.59 -12.32
C GLY A 236 -3.22 -18.61 -11.58
N ILE A 237 -4.23 -17.96 -12.14
CA ILE A 237 -5.63 -18.09 -11.70
C ILE A 237 -6.03 -19.56 -11.90
N ASN A 238 -6.58 -20.18 -10.88
CA ASN A 238 -7.07 -21.55 -10.90
C ASN A 238 -8.41 -21.63 -10.15
N ASP A 239 -9.04 -22.80 -10.15
CA ASP A 239 -10.36 -23.02 -9.55
C ASP A 239 -10.40 -22.75 -8.03
N GLU A 240 -9.26 -22.82 -7.34
CA GLU A 240 -9.18 -22.55 -5.89
C GLU A 240 -9.01 -21.06 -5.57
N LEU A 241 -8.40 -20.30 -6.49
CA LEU A 241 -8.12 -18.86 -6.33
C LEU A 241 -8.61 -18.11 -7.57
N HIS A 242 -9.90 -17.82 -7.60
CA HIS A 242 -10.55 -17.11 -8.69
C HIS A 242 -11.15 -15.79 -8.17
N PRO A 243 -10.88 -14.64 -8.82
CA PRO A 243 -11.57 -13.38 -8.50
C PRO A 243 -13.07 -13.52 -8.74
N ASP A 244 -13.90 -12.84 -7.94
CA ASP A 244 -15.35 -12.82 -8.15
C ASP A 244 -15.70 -12.19 -9.51
N TYR A 245 -14.98 -11.13 -9.88
CA TYR A 245 -15.14 -10.46 -11.18
C TYR A 245 -13.78 -10.15 -11.79
N ILE A 246 -13.70 -10.32 -13.12
CA ILE A 246 -12.53 -9.97 -13.94
C ILE A 246 -12.98 -8.92 -14.92
N LEU A 247 -12.25 -7.81 -14.99
CA LEU A 247 -12.54 -6.66 -15.82
C LEU A 247 -11.32 -6.34 -16.69
N ASP A 248 -11.55 -5.92 -17.92
CA ASP A 248 -10.48 -5.41 -18.79
C ASP A 248 -9.98 -4.05 -18.28
N ASP A 249 -10.91 -3.19 -17.84
CA ASP A 249 -10.63 -1.90 -17.24
C ASP A 249 -11.76 -1.47 -16.27
N LEU A 250 -11.65 -0.27 -15.68
CA LEU A 250 -12.62 0.23 -14.71
C LEU A 250 -13.96 0.66 -15.33
N THR A 251 -14.07 0.78 -16.66
CA THR A 251 -15.35 1.11 -17.33
C THR A 251 -16.39 0.00 -17.13
N GLY A 252 -15.93 -1.24 -16.93
CA GLY A 252 -16.78 -2.38 -16.59
C GLY A 252 -17.57 -2.22 -15.29
N LEU A 253 -17.13 -1.35 -14.38
CA LEU A 253 -17.83 -1.05 -13.11
C LEU A 253 -18.93 0.01 -13.26
N LEU A 254 -18.98 0.72 -14.38
CA LEU A 254 -19.90 1.83 -14.64
C LEU A 254 -21.22 1.40 -15.31
N ARG A 255 -21.30 0.13 -15.67
CA ARG A 255 -22.45 -0.48 -16.36
C ARG A 255 -23.50 -1.04 -15.39
#